data_7a9a7bf1bd423a328cdc31e919f6c5e0
#
_entry.id   7a9a7bf1bd423a328cdc31e919f6c5e0
#
_cell.length_a   1.000
_cell.length_b   1.000
_cell.length_c   1.000
_cell.angle_alpha   90.00
_cell.angle_beta   90.00
_cell.angle_gamma   90.00
#
_symmetry.space_group_name_H-M   'P 1'
#
loop_
_entity.id
_entity.type
_entity.pdbx_description
1 polymer ?
#
loop_
_entity_poly.entity_id
_entity_poly.type
_entity_poly.pdbx_seq_one_letter_code
_entity_poly.pdbx_strand_id
1 'polypeptide(L)'
;MHSPSVIRDRRPFVRRLLGAGAGLSAVLLLWSFGQGSVARPEEAVAPYLAATVHGEGLRALFGSENRLIRTHERVVAVTFNAAWNDAGLDSILGELARRRAPAAFFLTGDFADRYPAVVREIASAGHGLGNHSFSHPHFKDLDEAGREHEVVAADRALRAAGAGRALTPFFRFPYSETSPAHIREVNALGFADIEFTTDTNGWKGTEGGMTVDRAVDRALDALRPGAVLQMHVGAPQGRTEVIDAQALPRILNAVTAHGYRVIDLRTLLTR
;
A
#
# COMPACT_ATOMS: atom_id res chain seq x y z
N MET A 1 -49.46 33.32 18.68
CA MET A 1 -50.05 33.02 19.99
C MET A 1 -49.05 32.18 20.74
N HIS A 2 -48.42 32.80 21.67
CA HIS A 2 -48.11 32.52 23.08
C HIS A 2 -47.13 31.40 23.39
N SER A 3 -45.95 31.86 23.77
CA SER A 3 -45.05 31.31 24.84
C SER A 3 -45.81 31.08 26.15
N PRO A 4 -45.23 30.54 27.27
CA PRO A 4 -43.81 30.59 27.72
C PRO A 4 -43.28 29.39 28.53
N SER A 5 -41.94 29.32 28.62
CA SER A 5 -41.03 29.19 29.78
C SER A 5 -41.48 28.51 31.10
N VAL A 6 -40.58 27.66 31.69
CA VAL A 6 -40.22 27.73 33.13
C VAL A 6 -38.81 27.16 33.36
N ILE A 7 -37.96 28.03 33.88
CA ILE A 7 -36.66 27.80 34.51
C ILE A 7 -36.91 27.24 35.94
N ARG A 8 -36.08 26.28 36.39
CA ARG A 8 -35.84 26.06 37.83
C ARG A 8 -34.41 25.72 38.14
N ASP A 9 -33.75 26.70 38.63
CA ASP A 9 -32.48 26.72 39.37
C ASP A 9 -32.68 26.15 40.80
N ARG A 10 -31.73 25.36 41.31
CA ARG A 10 -31.49 25.16 42.75
C ARG A 10 -30.06 24.64 43.01
N ARG A 11 -29.21 25.52 43.48
CA ARG A 11 -28.10 25.27 44.42
C ARG A 11 -28.60 25.56 45.84
N PRO A 12 -27.79 25.41 46.94
CA PRO A 12 -26.73 24.47 47.31
C PRO A 12 -26.96 23.88 48.74
N PHE A 13 -26.16 22.94 49.20
CA PHE A 13 -25.97 22.72 50.64
C PHE A 13 -24.54 22.37 51.01
N VAL A 14 -23.92 23.30 51.71
CA VAL A 14 -22.62 23.19 52.40
C VAL A 14 -22.84 22.55 53.77
N ARG A 15 -22.05 21.57 54.15
CA ARG A 15 -21.82 21.27 55.56
C ARG A 15 -20.32 20.97 55.81
N ARG A 16 -19.72 21.92 56.52
CA ARG A 16 -18.44 21.75 57.23
C ARG A 16 -18.66 20.85 58.47
N LEU A 17 -17.69 20.01 58.76
CA LEU A 17 -17.34 19.63 60.13
C LEU A 17 -15.83 19.40 60.25
N LEU A 18 -15.29 20.08 61.24
CA LEU A 18 -13.89 20.08 61.70
C LEU A 18 -13.60 18.84 62.58
N GLY A 19 -12.32 18.44 62.64
CA GLY A 19 -11.84 17.56 63.69
C GLY A 19 -10.42 17.02 63.41
N ALA A 20 -9.47 17.66 63.85
CA ALA A 20 -8.15 17.52 64.48
C ALA A 20 -7.51 16.11 64.57
N GLY A 21 -6.20 16.09 64.36
CA GLY A 21 -5.30 15.14 65.06
C GLY A 21 -4.12 14.57 64.26
N ALA A 22 -3.02 15.24 64.31
CA ALA A 22 -1.61 14.83 64.43
C ALA A 22 -1.15 13.41 63.94
N GLY A 23 -0.07 13.42 63.17
CA GLY A 23 0.79 12.25 62.96
C GLY A 23 1.74 12.42 61.74
N LEU A 24 2.86 13.09 61.95
CA LEU A 24 3.98 13.10 60.98
C LEU A 24 4.58 11.67 60.87
N SER A 25 4.57 11.15 59.65
CA SER A 25 5.55 10.14 59.25
C SER A 25 5.86 10.39 57.75
N ALA A 26 7.00 10.98 57.53
CA ALA A 26 7.55 11.17 56.18
C ALA A 26 8.03 9.82 55.67
N VAL A 27 7.29 9.23 54.73
CA VAL A 27 7.76 8.14 53.89
C VAL A 27 8.23 8.74 52.60
N LEU A 28 9.54 8.85 52.43
CA LEU A 28 10.22 9.15 51.14
C LEU A 28 9.99 7.96 50.20
N LEU A 29 8.94 8.03 49.38
CA LEU A 29 8.82 7.17 48.20
C LEU A 29 9.74 7.72 47.12
N LEU A 30 10.93 7.08 46.99
CA LEU A 30 11.77 7.21 45.82
C LEU A 30 11.00 6.66 44.61
N TRP A 31 10.43 7.52 43.84
CA TRP A 31 9.98 7.19 42.49
C TRP A 31 11.20 7.04 41.61
N SER A 32 11.66 5.79 41.45
CA SER A 32 12.55 5.43 40.36
C SER A 32 11.73 5.57 39.07
N PHE A 33 11.92 6.69 38.39
CA PHE A 33 11.58 6.77 36.97
C PHE A 33 12.41 5.73 36.23
N GLY A 34 11.82 4.57 36.00
CA GLY A 34 12.34 3.65 35.01
C GLY A 34 12.36 4.40 33.70
N GLN A 35 13.55 4.72 33.21
CA GLN A 35 13.76 5.13 31.83
C GLN A 35 13.35 3.93 30.98
N GLY A 36 12.07 3.91 30.58
CA GLY A 36 11.64 3.08 29.48
C GLY A 36 12.43 3.53 28.28
N SER A 37 13.41 2.72 27.89
CA SER A 37 14.11 2.86 26.62
C SER A 37 13.02 2.86 25.55
N VAL A 38 12.76 4.05 24.97
CA VAL A 38 11.99 4.14 23.75
C VAL A 38 12.87 3.47 22.71
N ALA A 39 12.51 2.25 22.32
CA ALA A 39 13.21 1.53 21.27
C ALA A 39 13.33 2.45 20.05
N ARG A 40 14.57 2.66 19.60
CA ARG A 40 14.84 3.47 18.42
C ARG A 40 14.14 2.85 17.22
N PRO A 41 13.63 3.65 16.27
CA PRO A 41 12.99 3.14 15.04
C PRO A 41 13.87 2.15 14.26
N GLU A 42 15.18 2.24 14.39
CA GLU A 42 16.17 1.34 13.79
C GLU A 42 16.01 -0.14 14.15
N GLU A 43 15.52 -0.47 15.38
CA GLU A 43 15.32 -1.85 15.81
C GLU A 43 14.12 -2.54 15.15
N ALA A 44 13.16 -1.77 14.61
CA ALA A 44 11.97 -2.33 13.99
C ALA A 44 12.17 -2.72 12.51
N VAL A 45 13.18 -2.18 11.84
CA VAL A 45 13.45 -2.39 10.39
C VAL A 45 14.51 -3.48 10.16
N ALA A 46 15.44 -3.66 11.09
CA ALA A 46 16.49 -4.69 11.02
C ALA A 46 15.97 -6.12 10.76
N PRO A 47 14.81 -6.57 11.28
CA PRO A 47 14.30 -7.91 11.03
C PRO A 47 13.92 -8.21 9.58
N TYR A 48 13.59 -7.16 8.78
CA TYR A 48 13.15 -7.36 7.40
C TYR A 48 14.31 -7.76 6.48
N LEU A 49 15.49 -7.19 6.70
CA LEU A 49 16.71 -7.54 5.95
C LEU A 49 17.31 -8.88 6.37
N ALA A 50 17.08 -9.31 7.64
CA ALA A 50 17.68 -10.51 8.20
C ALA A 50 16.89 -11.80 7.92
N ALA A 51 15.61 -11.72 7.60
CA ALA A 51 14.70 -12.88 7.54
C ALA A 51 14.46 -13.42 6.13
N THR A 52 15.06 -12.86 5.07
CA THR A 52 14.65 -13.21 3.70
C THR A 52 15.69 -14.04 2.95
N VAL A 53 15.26 -15.24 2.56
CA VAL A 53 15.82 -16.11 1.54
C VAL A 53 16.04 -15.40 0.17
N HIS A 54 15.65 -14.14 0.05
CA HIS A 54 15.64 -13.33 -1.18
C HIS A 54 16.83 -12.37 -1.31
N GLY A 55 17.89 -12.54 -0.51
CA GLY A 55 18.95 -11.54 -0.34
C GLY A 55 19.63 -11.05 -1.61
N GLU A 56 19.97 -11.94 -2.57
CA GLU A 56 20.68 -11.55 -3.79
C GLU A 56 19.75 -10.94 -4.84
N GLY A 57 18.63 -11.58 -5.14
CA GLY A 57 17.65 -11.09 -6.10
C GLY A 57 17.10 -9.71 -5.73
N LEU A 58 16.77 -9.51 -4.44
CA LEU A 58 16.30 -8.22 -3.95
C LEU A 58 17.38 -7.13 -4.08
N ARG A 59 18.61 -7.43 -3.68
CA ARG A 59 19.74 -6.46 -3.75
C ARG A 59 20.08 -6.06 -5.18
N ALA A 60 19.88 -6.96 -6.14
CA ALA A 60 20.09 -6.68 -7.55
C ALA A 60 19.11 -5.61 -8.10
N LEU A 61 18.00 -5.37 -7.41
CA LEU A 61 17.00 -4.37 -7.76
C LEU A 61 17.27 -2.99 -7.12
N PHE A 62 18.20 -2.91 -6.17
CA PHE A 62 18.48 -1.66 -5.45
C PHE A 62 19.21 -0.64 -6.33
N GLY A 63 19.03 0.63 -6.00
CA GLY A 63 19.67 1.76 -6.68
C GLY A 63 19.05 2.14 -8.03
N SER A 64 17.93 1.53 -8.42
CA SER A 64 17.32 1.74 -9.74
C SER A 64 15.79 1.79 -9.65
N GLU A 65 15.17 2.54 -10.55
CA GLU A 65 13.77 2.36 -10.91
C GLU A 65 13.64 1.07 -11.74
N ASN A 66 12.94 0.07 -11.21
CA ASN A 66 12.75 -1.17 -11.92
C ASN A 66 11.46 -1.11 -12.75
N ARG A 67 11.53 -0.56 -13.95
CA ARG A 67 10.39 -0.37 -14.87
C ARG A 67 10.18 -1.55 -15.81
N LEU A 68 11.14 -2.47 -15.87
CA LEU A 68 11.16 -3.59 -16.79
C LEU A 68 11.84 -4.79 -16.14
N ILE A 69 11.28 -5.97 -16.29
CA ILE A 69 11.93 -7.22 -15.92
C ILE A 69 13.03 -7.48 -16.95
N ARG A 70 14.29 -7.55 -16.53
CA ARG A 70 15.43 -7.81 -17.42
C ARG A 70 15.40 -9.24 -17.95
N THR A 71 14.86 -9.43 -19.15
CA THR A 71 14.72 -10.73 -19.79
C THR A 71 14.58 -10.61 -21.30
N HIS A 72 14.93 -11.65 -22.04
CA HIS A 72 14.66 -11.80 -23.47
C HIS A 72 13.41 -12.66 -23.74
N GLU A 73 12.85 -13.27 -22.69
CA GLU A 73 11.63 -14.06 -22.82
C GLU A 73 10.41 -13.17 -23.07
N ARG A 74 9.47 -13.67 -23.87
CA ARG A 74 8.19 -13.00 -24.08
C ARG A 74 7.29 -13.17 -22.86
N VAL A 75 7.61 -12.42 -21.83
CA VAL A 75 6.85 -12.39 -20.56
C VAL A 75 6.48 -10.96 -20.21
N VAL A 76 5.39 -10.81 -19.47
CA VAL A 76 4.94 -9.54 -18.89
C VAL A 76 4.47 -9.76 -17.46
N ALA A 77 4.58 -8.75 -16.61
CA ALA A 77 3.91 -8.73 -15.32
C ALA A 77 2.70 -7.80 -15.38
N VAL A 78 1.58 -8.23 -14.79
CA VAL A 78 0.39 -7.40 -14.60
C VAL A 78 0.34 -6.94 -13.17
N THR A 79 0.23 -5.63 -12.96
CA THR A 79 0.22 -5.03 -11.64
C THR A 79 -0.95 -4.08 -11.46
N PHE A 80 -1.43 -3.93 -10.23
CA PHE A 80 -2.53 -3.05 -9.87
C PHE A 80 -2.14 -2.17 -8.70
N ASN A 81 -2.48 -0.88 -8.78
CA ASN A 81 -2.44 0.00 -7.62
C ASN A 81 -3.84 0.09 -7.00
N ALA A 82 -3.93 0.18 -5.68
CA ALA A 82 -5.17 0.43 -4.96
C ALA A 82 -4.94 1.40 -3.79
N ALA A 83 -5.62 2.54 -3.85
CA ALA A 83 -5.53 3.59 -2.84
C ALA A 83 -6.91 4.11 -2.38
N TRP A 84 -7.96 4.02 -3.19
CA TRP A 84 -9.23 4.70 -2.95
C TRP A 84 -10.31 3.78 -2.40
N ASN A 85 -10.78 2.84 -3.23
CA ASN A 85 -11.82 1.87 -2.89
C ASN A 85 -11.56 0.56 -3.65
N ASP A 86 -12.34 -0.46 -3.33
CA ASP A 86 -12.20 -1.81 -3.87
C ASP A 86 -13.08 -2.09 -5.10
N ALA A 87 -13.69 -1.06 -5.68
CA ALA A 87 -14.51 -1.22 -6.88
C ALA A 87 -13.74 -1.95 -8.00
N GLY A 88 -14.40 -2.88 -8.66
CA GLY A 88 -13.85 -3.68 -9.75
C GLY A 88 -12.94 -4.84 -9.32
N LEU A 89 -12.61 -4.98 -8.03
CA LEU A 89 -11.72 -6.04 -7.56
C LEU A 89 -12.24 -7.43 -7.88
N ASP A 90 -13.50 -7.73 -7.57
CA ASP A 90 -14.12 -9.05 -7.84
C ASP A 90 -13.98 -9.42 -9.32
N SER A 91 -14.22 -8.46 -10.22
CA SER A 91 -14.08 -8.67 -11.66
C SER A 91 -12.63 -8.93 -12.07
N ILE A 92 -11.69 -8.20 -11.46
CA ILE A 92 -10.24 -8.37 -11.70
C ILE A 92 -9.80 -9.75 -11.21
N LEU A 93 -10.10 -10.11 -9.97
CA LEU A 93 -9.71 -11.41 -9.39
C LEU A 93 -10.36 -12.57 -10.14
N GLY A 94 -11.64 -12.44 -10.49
CA GLY A 94 -12.35 -13.45 -11.29
C GLY A 94 -11.71 -13.67 -12.67
N GLU A 95 -11.29 -12.60 -13.35
CA GLU A 95 -10.62 -12.71 -14.65
C GLU A 95 -9.20 -13.32 -14.51
N LEU A 96 -8.43 -12.90 -13.51
CA LEU A 96 -7.12 -13.46 -13.22
C LEU A 96 -7.20 -14.96 -12.90
N ALA A 97 -8.17 -15.35 -12.06
CA ALA A 97 -8.41 -16.76 -11.70
C ALA A 97 -8.79 -17.60 -12.92
N ARG A 98 -9.73 -17.11 -13.76
CA ARG A 98 -10.16 -17.78 -14.99
C ARG A 98 -9.00 -18.08 -15.92
N ARG A 99 -7.99 -17.19 -15.95
CA ARG A 99 -6.81 -17.32 -16.79
C ARG A 99 -5.63 -17.98 -16.10
N ARG A 100 -5.72 -18.24 -14.79
CA ARG A 100 -4.58 -18.64 -13.96
C ARG A 100 -3.40 -17.66 -14.11
N ALA A 101 -3.70 -16.37 -14.27
CA ALA A 101 -2.70 -15.32 -14.44
C ALA A 101 -2.30 -14.77 -13.08
N PRO A 102 -1.01 -14.80 -12.71
CA PRO A 102 -0.54 -14.13 -11.51
C PRO A 102 -0.56 -12.61 -11.69
N ALA A 103 -0.67 -11.89 -10.59
CA ALA A 103 -0.57 -10.44 -10.56
C ALA A 103 0.13 -9.96 -9.28
N ALA A 104 0.52 -8.69 -9.23
CA ALA A 104 0.96 -8.02 -8.02
C ALA A 104 0.11 -6.78 -7.77
N PHE A 105 -0.28 -6.58 -6.50
CA PHE A 105 -1.10 -5.46 -6.08
C PHE A 105 -0.30 -4.57 -5.14
N PHE A 106 -0.10 -3.31 -5.52
CA PHE A 106 0.54 -2.29 -4.70
C PHE A 106 -0.56 -1.50 -3.97
N LEU A 107 -0.67 -1.76 -2.67
CA LEU A 107 -1.75 -1.22 -1.84
C LEU A 107 -1.22 -0.15 -0.91
N THR A 108 -1.99 0.91 -0.69
CA THR A 108 -1.68 1.87 0.37
C THR A 108 -2.03 1.30 1.75
N GLY A 109 -1.37 1.81 2.79
CA GLY A 109 -1.69 1.41 4.17
C GLY A 109 -3.10 1.81 4.57
N ASP A 110 -3.53 3.02 4.18
CA ASP A 110 -4.89 3.50 4.39
C ASP A 110 -5.95 2.63 3.69
N PHE A 111 -5.66 2.10 2.50
CA PHE A 111 -6.50 1.10 1.85
C PHE A 111 -6.55 -0.20 2.64
N ALA A 112 -5.41 -0.68 3.13
CA ALA A 112 -5.33 -1.91 3.91
C ALA A 112 -6.10 -1.82 5.23
N ASP A 113 -6.05 -0.66 5.89
CA ASP A 113 -6.82 -0.39 7.12
C ASP A 113 -8.33 -0.37 6.87
N ARG A 114 -8.76 0.23 5.75
CA ARG A 114 -10.19 0.30 5.38
C ARG A 114 -10.74 -1.03 4.85
N TYR A 115 -9.91 -1.83 4.16
CA TYR A 115 -10.33 -3.04 3.46
C TYR A 115 -9.48 -4.27 3.82
N PRO A 116 -9.32 -4.64 5.11
CA PRO A 116 -8.45 -5.76 5.50
C PRO A 116 -8.93 -7.12 4.95
N ALA A 117 -10.22 -7.27 4.67
CA ALA A 117 -10.76 -8.46 4.03
C ALA A 117 -10.24 -8.61 2.59
N VAL A 118 -10.17 -7.51 1.85
CA VAL A 118 -9.64 -7.44 0.48
C VAL A 118 -8.16 -7.82 0.43
N VAL A 119 -7.36 -7.35 1.39
CA VAL A 119 -5.93 -7.74 1.48
C VAL A 119 -5.80 -9.26 1.61
N ARG A 120 -6.60 -9.89 2.48
CA ARG A 120 -6.61 -11.35 2.65
C ARG A 120 -7.10 -12.08 1.41
N GLU A 121 -8.10 -11.55 0.72
CA GLU A 121 -8.64 -12.12 -0.50
C GLU A 121 -7.58 -12.17 -1.61
N ILE A 122 -6.91 -11.05 -1.88
CA ILE A 122 -5.81 -10.96 -2.86
C ILE A 122 -4.68 -11.95 -2.48
N ALA A 123 -4.28 -11.99 -1.20
CA ALA A 123 -3.26 -12.90 -0.71
C ALA A 123 -3.66 -14.37 -0.88
N SER A 124 -4.92 -14.72 -0.56
CA SER A 124 -5.46 -16.08 -0.66
C SER A 124 -5.62 -16.54 -2.09
N ALA A 125 -5.87 -15.62 -3.02
CA ALA A 125 -5.89 -15.89 -4.46
C ALA A 125 -4.49 -16.14 -5.04
N GLY A 126 -3.43 -16.02 -4.23
CA GLY A 126 -2.06 -16.34 -4.61
C GLY A 126 -1.31 -15.18 -5.27
N HIS A 127 -1.87 -13.99 -5.31
CA HIS A 127 -1.23 -12.81 -5.87
C HIS A 127 -0.20 -12.20 -4.93
N GLY A 128 0.81 -11.49 -5.49
CA GLY A 128 1.79 -10.73 -4.73
C GLY A 128 1.21 -9.42 -4.20
N LEU A 129 1.65 -8.98 -3.02
CA LEU A 129 1.33 -7.69 -2.44
C LEU A 129 2.59 -6.83 -2.32
N GLY A 130 2.51 -5.57 -2.71
CA GLY A 130 3.56 -4.56 -2.59
C GLY A 130 3.06 -3.35 -1.80
N ASN A 131 4.01 -2.56 -1.33
CA ASN A 131 3.78 -1.34 -0.57
C ASN A 131 3.65 -0.13 -1.50
N HIS A 132 2.61 0.70 -1.31
CA HIS A 132 2.34 1.91 -2.11
C HIS A 132 2.25 3.17 -1.24
N SER A 133 3.08 3.27 -0.19
CA SER A 133 3.00 4.25 0.89
C SER A 133 1.74 4.09 1.78
N PHE A 134 1.66 4.85 2.87
CA PHE A 134 0.50 4.77 3.76
C PHE A 134 -0.68 5.59 3.22
N SER A 135 -0.48 6.89 2.97
CA SER A 135 -1.53 7.84 2.63
C SER A 135 -1.49 8.37 1.18
N HIS A 136 -0.58 7.84 0.35
CA HIS A 136 -0.38 8.23 -1.04
C HIS A 136 0.01 9.72 -1.23
N PRO A 137 0.98 10.26 -0.48
CA PRO A 137 1.40 11.65 -0.61
C PRO A 137 2.38 11.85 -1.78
N HIS A 138 2.62 13.12 -2.12
CA HIS A 138 3.76 13.49 -2.95
C HIS A 138 5.07 13.37 -2.15
N PHE A 139 5.91 12.41 -2.45
CA PHE A 139 7.14 12.12 -1.70
C PHE A 139 8.14 13.28 -1.70
N LYS A 140 8.14 14.10 -2.76
CA LYS A 140 8.96 15.31 -2.84
C LYS A 140 8.58 16.40 -1.82
N ASP A 141 7.35 16.37 -1.31
CA ASP A 141 6.84 17.35 -0.37
C ASP A 141 7.07 16.94 1.09
N LEU A 142 7.61 15.74 1.32
CA LEU A 142 7.93 15.19 2.64
C LEU A 142 9.42 15.34 2.94
N ASP A 143 9.76 15.49 4.22
CA ASP A 143 11.12 15.27 4.71
C ASP A 143 11.42 13.75 4.77
N GLU A 144 12.67 13.41 5.06
CA GLU A 144 13.14 12.01 5.13
C GLU A 144 12.35 11.20 6.16
N ALA A 145 12.11 11.76 7.34
CA ALA A 145 11.35 11.09 8.40
C ALA A 145 9.88 10.84 7.99
N GLY A 146 9.27 11.79 7.28
CA GLY A 146 7.92 11.65 6.72
C GLY A 146 7.86 10.54 5.66
N ARG A 147 8.85 10.45 4.78
CA ARG A 147 8.93 9.39 3.78
C ARG A 147 9.15 8.01 4.41
N GLU A 148 10.03 7.91 5.40
CA GLU A 148 10.23 6.68 6.18
C GLU A 148 8.93 6.25 6.85
N HIS A 149 8.23 7.20 7.52
CA HIS A 149 6.94 6.93 8.15
C HIS A 149 5.93 6.34 7.17
N GLU A 150 5.79 6.92 5.98
CA GLU A 150 4.87 6.47 4.94
C GLU A 150 5.14 5.02 4.52
N VAL A 151 6.41 4.65 4.35
CA VAL A 151 6.80 3.27 3.97
C VAL A 151 6.55 2.29 5.12
N VAL A 152 7.01 2.63 6.32
CA VAL A 152 6.94 1.72 7.48
C VAL A 152 5.50 1.55 7.98
N ALA A 153 4.71 2.63 8.00
CA ALA A 153 3.30 2.56 8.40
C ALA A 153 2.49 1.68 7.44
N ALA A 154 2.72 1.81 6.13
CA ALA A 154 2.06 0.96 5.13
C ALA A 154 2.41 -0.51 5.28
N ASP A 155 3.69 -0.85 5.48
CA ASP A 155 4.12 -2.24 5.71
C ASP A 155 3.42 -2.82 6.95
N ARG A 156 3.33 -2.06 8.04
CA ARG A 156 2.61 -2.47 9.26
C ARG A 156 1.13 -2.71 9.01
N ALA A 157 0.47 -1.79 8.30
CA ALA A 157 -0.95 -1.91 7.96
C ALA A 157 -1.23 -3.15 7.10
N LEU A 158 -0.43 -3.39 6.06
CA LEU A 158 -0.53 -4.57 5.20
C LEU A 158 -0.35 -5.88 5.99
N ARG A 159 0.62 -5.94 6.90
CA ARG A 159 0.81 -7.10 7.79
C ARG A 159 -0.36 -7.30 8.73
N ALA A 160 -0.84 -6.23 9.36
CA ALA A 160 -1.98 -6.26 10.27
C ALA A 160 -3.26 -6.71 9.54
N ALA A 161 -3.44 -6.29 8.28
CA ALA A 161 -4.55 -6.72 7.43
C ALA A 161 -4.48 -8.19 7.01
N GLY A 162 -3.35 -8.88 7.23
CA GLY A 162 -3.20 -10.30 6.94
C GLY A 162 -2.55 -10.62 5.59
N ALA A 163 -1.74 -9.74 5.05
CA ALA A 163 -0.98 -9.95 3.80
C ALA A 163 -0.08 -11.20 3.84
N GLY A 164 0.42 -11.57 5.01
CA GLY A 164 1.19 -12.80 5.23
C GLY A 164 2.37 -12.95 4.28
N ARG A 165 2.52 -14.15 3.70
CA ARG A 165 3.59 -14.47 2.74
C ARG A 165 3.39 -13.84 1.35
N ALA A 166 2.23 -13.27 1.07
CA ALA A 166 1.98 -12.55 -0.18
C ALA A 166 2.69 -11.19 -0.22
N LEU A 167 2.99 -10.60 0.97
CA LEU A 167 3.70 -9.34 1.07
C LEU A 167 5.15 -9.51 0.62
N THR A 168 5.53 -8.67 -0.34
CA THR A 168 6.86 -8.65 -0.95
C THR A 168 7.64 -7.41 -0.48
N PRO A 169 8.98 -7.42 -0.54
CA PRO A 169 9.80 -6.25 -0.30
C PRO A 169 9.81 -5.29 -1.51
N PHE A 170 8.67 -5.11 -2.14
CA PHE A 170 8.49 -4.20 -3.26
C PHE A 170 7.76 -2.94 -2.82
N PHE A 171 8.27 -1.81 -3.24
CA PHE A 171 7.67 -0.50 -3.06
C PHE A 171 7.38 0.13 -4.42
N ARG A 172 6.31 0.89 -4.53
CA ARG A 172 6.01 1.73 -5.69
C ARG A 172 5.72 3.13 -5.21
N PHE A 173 6.40 4.12 -5.78
CA PHE A 173 6.20 5.50 -5.40
C PHE A 173 4.83 6.02 -5.85
N PRO A 174 4.09 6.73 -4.97
CA PRO A 174 2.95 7.52 -5.40
C PRO A 174 3.33 8.46 -6.55
N TYR A 175 2.44 8.58 -7.54
CA TYR A 175 2.62 9.41 -8.72
C TYR A 175 3.86 9.10 -9.57
N SER A 176 4.57 8.00 -9.31
CA SER A 176 5.89 7.69 -9.88
C SER A 176 6.92 8.82 -9.67
N GLU A 177 6.81 9.54 -8.57
CA GLU A 177 7.73 10.62 -8.20
C GLU A 177 8.98 10.06 -7.52
N THR A 178 9.88 9.53 -8.33
CA THR A 178 11.13 8.94 -7.88
C THR A 178 12.28 9.95 -7.95
N SER A 179 13.30 9.70 -7.15
CA SER A 179 14.63 10.33 -7.29
C SER A 179 15.69 9.34 -6.82
N PRO A 180 16.96 9.48 -7.22
CA PRO A 180 18.02 8.64 -6.70
C PRO A 180 18.15 8.67 -5.17
N ALA A 181 17.79 9.80 -4.52
CA ALA A 181 17.78 9.92 -3.06
C ALA A 181 16.64 9.10 -2.47
N HIS A 182 15.41 9.29 -2.94
CA HIS A 182 14.23 8.56 -2.45
C HIS A 182 14.36 7.04 -2.66
N ILE A 183 14.94 6.61 -3.79
CA ILE A 183 15.22 5.19 -4.04
C ILE A 183 16.20 4.63 -3.01
N ARG A 184 17.28 5.36 -2.67
CA ARG A 184 18.21 4.93 -1.61
C ARG A 184 17.53 4.84 -0.25
N GLU A 185 16.64 5.77 0.09
CA GLU A 185 15.89 5.76 1.34
C GLU A 185 15.02 4.50 1.45
N VAL A 186 14.21 4.17 0.43
CA VAL A 186 13.38 2.95 0.47
C VAL A 186 14.21 1.68 0.41
N ASN A 187 15.38 1.69 -0.26
CA ASN A 187 16.31 0.57 -0.25
C ASN A 187 16.94 0.37 1.14
N ALA A 188 17.25 1.45 1.88
CA ALA A 188 17.74 1.35 3.26
C ALA A 188 16.69 0.72 4.19
N LEU A 189 15.41 0.90 3.91
CA LEU A 189 14.30 0.24 4.61
C LEU A 189 14.05 -1.20 4.13
N GLY A 190 14.82 -1.69 3.16
CA GLY A 190 14.72 -3.06 2.66
C GLY A 190 13.75 -3.26 1.52
N PHE A 191 13.26 -2.19 0.87
CA PHE A 191 12.35 -2.28 -0.25
C PHE A 191 13.03 -1.94 -1.57
N ALA A 192 12.70 -2.68 -2.64
CA ALA A 192 13.06 -2.32 -4.01
C ALA A 192 11.96 -1.49 -4.65
N ASP A 193 12.35 -0.42 -5.33
CA ASP A 193 11.44 0.37 -6.14
C ASP A 193 11.03 -0.40 -7.39
N ILE A 194 9.73 -0.68 -7.54
CA ILE A 194 9.14 -1.37 -8.69
C ILE A 194 8.12 -0.46 -9.36
N GLU A 195 8.55 0.17 -10.40
CA GLU A 195 7.73 1.00 -11.26
C GLU A 195 7.11 0.18 -12.41
N PHE A 196 6.72 0.81 -13.49
CA PHE A 196 6.04 0.18 -14.62
C PHE A 196 6.59 0.64 -15.96
N THR A 197 6.41 -0.20 -16.97
CA THR A 197 6.70 0.13 -18.37
C THR A 197 5.63 1.07 -18.92
N THR A 198 4.37 0.81 -18.57
CA THR A 198 3.21 1.63 -18.94
C THR A 198 2.14 1.60 -17.87
N ASP A 199 1.40 2.71 -17.77
CA ASP A 199 0.15 2.84 -17.02
C ASP A 199 -1.01 2.89 -18.03
N THR A 200 -2.03 2.07 -17.85
CA THR A 200 -3.27 2.11 -18.62
C THR A 200 -4.00 3.44 -18.45
N ASN A 201 -3.75 4.15 -17.33
CA ASN A 201 -4.46 5.36 -16.89
C ASN A 201 -5.97 5.15 -16.67
N GLY A 202 -6.42 3.91 -16.46
CA GLY A 202 -7.84 3.58 -16.22
C GLY A 202 -8.44 4.32 -15.03
N TRP A 203 -7.61 4.65 -14.04
CA TRP A 203 -8.00 5.44 -12.86
C TRP A 203 -8.60 6.81 -13.18
N LYS A 204 -8.29 7.39 -14.35
CA LYS A 204 -8.85 8.68 -14.76
C LYS A 204 -10.34 8.60 -15.09
N GLY A 205 -10.85 7.40 -15.41
CA GLY A 205 -12.23 7.22 -15.83
C GLY A 205 -12.58 7.93 -17.14
N THR A 206 -13.83 7.80 -17.56
CA THR A 206 -14.32 8.40 -18.82
C THR A 206 -14.30 9.93 -18.80
N GLU A 207 -14.50 10.57 -17.65
CA GLU A 207 -14.41 12.03 -17.52
C GLU A 207 -12.97 12.54 -17.69
N GLY A 208 -11.98 11.76 -17.26
CA GLY A 208 -10.57 12.03 -17.54
C GLY A 208 -10.13 11.66 -18.95
N GLY A 209 -11.12 11.38 -19.83
CA GLY A 209 -10.89 11.05 -21.24
C GLY A 209 -10.36 9.64 -21.47
N MET A 210 -10.41 8.77 -20.45
CA MET A 210 -9.98 7.37 -20.59
C MET A 210 -11.17 6.50 -21.02
N THR A 211 -10.90 5.56 -21.93
CA THR A 211 -11.85 4.53 -22.35
C THR A 211 -11.19 3.16 -22.24
N VAL A 212 -11.99 2.11 -22.28
CA VAL A 212 -11.49 0.73 -22.33
C VAL A 212 -10.54 0.52 -23.51
N ASP A 213 -10.90 1.03 -24.71
CA ASP A 213 -10.06 0.94 -25.90
C ASP A 213 -8.69 1.61 -25.67
N ARG A 214 -8.69 2.84 -25.16
CA ARG A 214 -7.43 3.56 -24.87
C ARG A 214 -6.58 2.85 -23.82
N ALA A 215 -7.18 2.27 -22.80
CA ALA A 215 -6.46 1.50 -21.79
C ALA A 215 -5.80 0.25 -22.42
N VAL A 216 -6.52 -0.45 -23.29
CA VAL A 216 -6.00 -1.60 -24.05
C VAL A 216 -4.85 -1.16 -24.97
N ASP A 217 -5.04 -0.11 -25.77
CA ASP A 217 -4.02 0.39 -26.70
C ASP A 217 -2.74 0.76 -25.95
N ARG A 218 -2.84 1.49 -24.84
CA ARG A 218 -1.67 1.84 -24.01
C ARG A 218 -0.90 0.61 -23.51
N ALA A 219 -1.61 -0.43 -23.08
CA ALA A 219 -0.98 -1.67 -22.63
C ALA A 219 -0.26 -2.39 -23.77
N LEU A 220 -0.85 -2.39 -24.99
CA LEU A 220 -0.30 -3.08 -26.16
C LEU A 220 0.88 -2.32 -26.78
N ASP A 221 0.82 -1.00 -26.86
CA ASP A 221 1.92 -0.16 -27.37
C ASP A 221 3.22 -0.34 -26.56
N ALA A 222 3.09 -0.69 -25.28
CA ALA A 222 4.22 -0.93 -24.40
C ALA A 222 4.67 -2.40 -24.37
N LEU A 223 4.00 -3.30 -25.11
CA LEU A 223 4.24 -4.74 -25.05
C LEU A 223 5.62 -5.10 -25.58
N ARG A 224 6.49 -5.57 -24.71
CA ARG A 224 7.85 -6.04 -24.99
C ARG A 224 8.29 -7.04 -23.94
N PRO A 225 9.36 -7.83 -24.19
CA PRO A 225 9.91 -8.74 -23.18
C PRO A 225 10.14 -8.05 -21.84
N GLY A 226 9.55 -8.59 -20.79
CA GLY A 226 9.70 -8.09 -19.43
C GLY A 226 8.85 -6.87 -19.07
N ALA A 227 7.90 -6.44 -19.92
CA ALA A 227 7.05 -5.29 -19.60
C ALA A 227 6.29 -5.47 -18.28
N VAL A 228 6.22 -4.42 -17.49
CA VAL A 228 5.40 -4.31 -16.29
C VAL A 228 4.23 -3.39 -16.62
N LEU A 229 3.03 -3.95 -16.66
CA LEU A 229 1.80 -3.22 -16.97
C LEU A 229 1.16 -2.76 -15.66
N GLN A 230 0.93 -1.47 -15.51
CA GLN A 230 0.21 -0.90 -14.38
C GLN A 230 -1.24 -0.66 -14.73
N MET A 231 -2.12 -1.12 -13.86
CA MET A 231 -3.56 -0.93 -13.85
C MET A 231 -4.00 -0.50 -12.44
N HIS A 232 -5.29 -0.27 -12.21
CA HIS A 232 -5.79 0.21 -10.94
C HIS A 232 -7.04 -0.55 -10.49
N VAL A 233 -7.14 -0.76 -9.19
CA VAL A 233 -8.38 -1.11 -8.49
C VAL A 233 -9.00 0.19 -7.98
N GLY A 234 -10.31 0.25 -7.99
CA GLY A 234 -11.05 1.41 -7.51
C GLY A 234 -11.55 2.32 -8.63
N ALA A 235 -12.64 2.98 -8.34
CA ALA A 235 -13.26 3.98 -9.20
C ALA A 235 -13.03 5.38 -8.63
N PRO A 236 -12.97 6.42 -9.47
CA PRO A 236 -13.01 7.80 -9.00
C PRO A 236 -14.22 8.05 -8.09
N GLN A 237 -14.08 9.00 -7.16
CA GLN A 237 -15.11 9.29 -6.16
C GLN A 237 -16.50 9.51 -6.80
N GLY A 238 -17.51 8.85 -6.24
CA GLY A 238 -18.89 8.94 -6.74
C GLY A 238 -19.19 8.06 -7.97
N ARG A 239 -18.26 7.17 -8.38
CA ARG A 239 -18.40 6.27 -9.52
C ARG A 239 -18.23 4.82 -9.13
N THR A 240 -18.78 3.95 -9.98
CA THR A 240 -18.66 2.50 -9.86
C THR A 240 -17.94 1.88 -11.07
N GLU A 241 -17.74 2.66 -12.15
CA GLU A 241 -17.07 2.19 -13.35
C GLU A 241 -15.55 2.11 -13.13
N VAL A 242 -14.97 0.95 -13.36
CA VAL A 242 -13.53 0.71 -13.31
C VAL A 242 -13.06 0.30 -14.70
N ILE A 243 -12.46 1.24 -15.42
CA ILE A 243 -11.98 1.03 -16.79
C ILE A 243 -11.02 -0.15 -16.86
N ASP A 244 -10.13 -0.27 -15.89
CA ASP A 244 -9.11 -1.33 -15.88
C ASP A 244 -9.72 -2.72 -15.67
N ALA A 245 -10.78 -2.85 -14.87
CA ALA A 245 -11.49 -4.12 -14.73
C ALA A 245 -12.17 -4.54 -16.05
N GLN A 246 -12.68 -3.59 -16.82
CA GLN A 246 -13.27 -3.85 -18.13
C GLN A 246 -12.22 -4.11 -19.23
N ALA A 247 -11.05 -3.46 -19.14
CA ALA A 247 -9.96 -3.61 -20.10
C ALA A 247 -9.19 -4.92 -19.92
N LEU A 248 -9.06 -5.42 -18.68
CA LEU A 248 -8.23 -6.57 -18.33
C LEU A 248 -8.45 -7.81 -19.20
N PRO A 249 -9.70 -8.26 -19.48
CA PRO A 249 -9.93 -9.43 -20.34
C PRO A 249 -9.35 -9.25 -21.74
N ARG A 250 -9.45 -8.06 -22.30
CA ARG A 250 -8.94 -7.72 -23.64
C ARG A 250 -7.42 -7.63 -23.65
N ILE A 251 -6.83 -7.01 -22.63
CA ILE A 251 -5.38 -6.94 -22.46
C ILE A 251 -4.78 -8.34 -22.37
N LEU A 252 -5.33 -9.22 -21.52
CA LEU A 252 -4.82 -10.59 -21.36
C LEU A 252 -5.01 -11.44 -22.63
N ASN A 253 -6.10 -11.26 -23.37
CA ASN A 253 -6.26 -11.88 -24.70
C ASN A 253 -5.16 -11.44 -25.66
N ALA A 254 -4.94 -10.14 -25.75
CA ALA A 254 -3.97 -9.59 -26.69
C ALA A 254 -2.51 -9.97 -26.29
N VAL A 255 -2.17 -9.93 -24.99
CA VAL A 255 -0.89 -10.42 -24.47
C VAL A 255 -0.63 -11.85 -24.94
N THR A 256 -1.61 -12.74 -24.81
CA THR A 256 -1.51 -14.13 -25.24
C THR A 256 -1.42 -14.24 -26.78
N ALA A 257 -2.24 -13.49 -27.51
CA ALA A 257 -2.23 -13.50 -28.98
C ALA A 257 -0.90 -13.03 -29.57
N HIS A 258 -0.20 -12.13 -28.88
CA HIS A 258 1.16 -11.69 -29.26
C HIS A 258 2.26 -12.63 -28.78
N GLY A 259 1.91 -13.80 -28.22
CA GLY A 259 2.85 -14.83 -27.79
C GLY A 259 3.55 -14.52 -26.47
N TYR A 260 3.00 -13.63 -25.64
CA TYR A 260 3.52 -13.33 -24.30
C TYR A 260 2.80 -14.18 -23.23
N ARG A 261 3.52 -14.45 -22.15
CA ARG A 261 2.98 -15.07 -20.93
C ARG A 261 2.96 -14.06 -19.79
N VAL A 262 1.92 -14.09 -18.99
CA VAL A 262 1.91 -13.35 -17.73
C VAL A 262 2.70 -14.12 -16.69
N ILE A 263 3.62 -13.46 -16.01
CA ILE A 263 4.44 -14.04 -14.95
C ILE A 263 4.25 -13.32 -13.62
N ASP A 264 4.57 -14.02 -12.56
CA ASP A 264 4.58 -13.47 -11.22
C ASP A 264 5.77 -12.51 -11.03
N LEU A 265 5.50 -11.31 -10.56
CA LEU A 265 6.54 -10.31 -10.29
C LEU A 265 7.53 -10.78 -9.23
N ARG A 266 7.13 -11.69 -8.32
CA ARG A 266 8.00 -12.29 -7.30
C ARG A 266 9.18 -13.09 -7.90
N THR A 267 9.14 -13.44 -9.18
CA THR A 267 10.29 -14.04 -9.88
C THR A 267 11.52 -13.13 -9.88
N LEU A 268 11.36 -11.82 -9.67
CA LEU A 268 12.49 -10.89 -9.49
C LEU A 268 13.31 -11.19 -8.22
N LEU A 269 12.72 -11.81 -7.22
CA LEU A 269 13.38 -12.13 -5.95
C LEU A 269 14.23 -13.42 -6.02
N THR A 270 14.05 -14.23 -7.04
CA THR A 270 14.68 -15.54 -7.19
C THR A 270 15.74 -15.61 -8.30
N ARG A 271 16.06 -14.48 -8.88
CA ARG A 271 17.04 -14.36 -9.99
C ARG A 271 18.43 -14.00 -9.51
#